data_ee34b6087da6d52ac5fc469a65cd9b33
#
_entry.id   ee34b6087da6d52ac5fc469a65cd9b33
#
_cell.length_a   1.000
_cell.length_b   1.000
_cell.length_c   1.000
_cell.angle_alpha   90.00
_cell.angle_beta   90.00
_cell.angle_gamma   90.00
#
_symmetry.space_group_name_H-M   'P 1'
#
loop_
_entity.id
_entity.type
_entity.pdbx_description
1 polymer ?
#
loop_
_entity_poly.entity_id
_entity_poly.type
_entity_poly.pdbx_seq_one_letter_code
_entity_poly.pdbx_strand_id
1 'polypeptide(L)'
;SWILPKGNYRDIEVNISLAKSCLWLENLNSHIKKIFEDYQKVYLSECFYPQPDYIDINRFIPECRPFDISKLGNKEKPTITFLTREDHRLWIQAGPFFKKVKKLKNSHRFKDNNLIKKISLYYQRLSIIQLYQELQKIFPDVDFAVMGTAKTGTFPKEIKDLRNPKPNKETELQWAKRLSQTQVAIGIHGSNVILPSLLYGSPIKLQHNFQPKSIIQDLLPNEKEPRMALVRYRHLPTESSIFTAVKNIQSIINNFSKTYSWTKKDQYYDLDPRHKLYKK
;
A
#
# COMPACT_ATOMS: atom_id res chain seq x y z
N SER A 1 -2.91 25.84 -9.93
CA SER A 1 -1.71 25.09 -10.29
C SER A 1 -0.96 24.72 -9.04
N TRP A 2 -0.94 23.45 -8.71
CA TRP A 2 -0.14 22.91 -7.63
C TRP A 2 1.32 23.09 -7.96
N ILE A 3 2.03 23.72 -7.06
CA ILE A 3 3.47 23.84 -7.15
C ILE A 3 4.00 22.48 -6.71
N LEU A 4 4.33 21.66 -7.68
CA LEU A 4 5.13 20.48 -7.45
C LEU A 4 6.51 20.96 -7.00
N PRO A 5 7.04 20.48 -5.88
CA PRO A 5 8.36 20.89 -5.45
C PRO A 5 9.38 20.62 -6.57
N LYS A 6 10.25 21.60 -6.84
CA LYS A 6 11.42 21.39 -7.70
C LYS A 6 12.34 20.41 -6.99
N GLY A 7 12.17 19.13 -7.24
CA GLY A 7 12.92 18.08 -6.59
C GLY A 7 13.69 17.22 -7.59
N ASN A 8 14.49 16.31 -7.07
CA ASN A 8 15.26 15.35 -7.83
C ASN A 8 14.36 14.49 -8.74
N TYR A 9 14.92 13.89 -9.77
CA TYR A 9 14.25 13.03 -10.75
C TYR A 9 13.27 12.01 -10.18
N ARG A 10 13.47 11.55 -8.95
CA ARG A 10 12.57 10.64 -8.22
C ARG A 10 11.25 11.31 -7.81
N ASP A 11 11.27 12.57 -7.51
CA ASP A 11 10.09 13.33 -7.10
C ASP A 11 9.17 13.62 -8.30
N ILE A 12 9.73 13.68 -9.50
CA ILE A 12 8.97 13.84 -10.74
C ILE A 12 8.05 12.63 -10.99
N GLU A 13 8.51 11.40 -10.77
CA GLU A 13 7.66 10.20 -10.94
C GLU A 13 6.47 10.18 -9.96
N VAL A 14 6.69 10.57 -8.72
CA VAL A 14 5.62 10.70 -7.72
C VAL A 14 4.62 11.76 -8.14
N ASN A 15 5.11 12.91 -8.56
CA ASN A 15 4.31 14.04 -9.00
C ASN A 15 3.49 13.73 -10.25
N ILE A 16 4.06 13.03 -11.23
CA ILE A 16 3.35 12.57 -12.42
C ILE A 16 2.26 11.55 -12.05
N SER A 17 2.54 10.66 -11.11
CA SER A 17 1.56 9.68 -10.65
C SER A 17 0.37 10.35 -9.96
N LEU A 18 0.63 11.32 -9.09
CA LEU A 18 -0.41 12.13 -8.43
C LEU A 18 -1.17 12.98 -9.44
N ALA A 19 -0.47 13.62 -10.39
CA ALA A 19 -1.09 14.44 -11.43
C ALA A 19 -1.98 13.63 -12.40
N LYS A 20 -1.81 12.32 -12.48
CA LYS A 20 -2.67 11.42 -13.25
C LYS A 20 -3.88 10.90 -12.48
N SER A 21 -3.92 11.10 -11.17
CA SER A 21 -5.07 10.71 -10.35
C SER A 21 -6.17 11.73 -10.48
N CYS A 22 -7.29 11.33 -11.06
CA CYS A 22 -8.46 12.20 -11.24
C CYS A 22 -9.18 12.44 -9.91
N LEU A 23 -9.35 11.39 -9.10
CA LEU A 23 -10.11 11.45 -7.86
C LEU A 23 -9.39 12.25 -6.76
N TRP A 24 -8.13 11.90 -6.50
CA TRP A 24 -7.35 12.48 -5.41
C TRP A 24 -7.09 13.98 -5.61
N LEU A 25 -6.68 14.38 -6.82
CA LEU A 25 -6.38 15.78 -7.10
C LEU A 25 -7.60 16.67 -7.11
N GLU A 26 -8.72 16.21 -7.66
CA GLU A 26 -9.94 17.00 -7.72
C GLU A 26 -10.46 17.33 -6.32
N ASN A 27 -10.57 16.32 -5.47
CA ASN A 27 -11.05 16.52 -4.10
C ASN A 27 -10.04 17.30 -3.24
N LEU A 28 -8.75 17.05 -3.39
CA LEU A 28 -7.70 17.78 -2.71
C LEU A 28 -7.68 19.27 -3.10
N ASN A 29 -7.77 19.57 -4.39
CA ASN A 29 -7.81 20.95 -4.88
C ASN A 29 -9.03 21.70 -4.35
N SER A 30 -10.20 21.07 -4.34
CA SER A 30 -11.43 21.66 -3.81
C SER A 30 -11.31 21.95 -2.31
N HIS A 31 -10.73 21.02 -1.55
CA HIS A 31 -10.51 21.18 -0.13
C HIS A 31 -9.52 22.33 0.18
N ILE A 32 -8.42 22.41 -0.55
CA ILE A 32 -7.43 23.48 -0.36
C ILE A 32 -7.97 24.84 -0.75
N LYS A 33 -8.71 24.95 -1.85
CA LYS A 33 -9.38 26.21 -2.22
C LYS A 33 -10.27 26.69 -1.08
N LYS A 34 -11.08 25.80 -0.52
CA LYS A 34 -11.96 26.12 0.61
C LYS A 34 -11.19 26.61 1.85
N ILE A 35 -10.04 25.99 2.16
CA ILE A 35 -9.19 26.46 3.25
C ILE A 35 -8.64 27.87 2.95
N PHE A 36 -8.23 28.13 1.71
CA PHE A 36 -7.65 29.43 1.35
C PHE A 36 -8.65 30.58 1.36
N GLU A 37 -9.93 30.29 1.16
CA GLU A 37 -11.01 31.28 1.24
C GLU A 37 -11.13 31.90 2.65
N ASP A 38 -10.74 31.16 3.68
CA ASP A 38 -10.80 31.61 5.08
C ASP A 38 -9.62 32.52 5.48
N TYR A 39 -8.60 32.70 4.60
CA TYR A 39 -7.39 33.46 4.93
C TYR A 39 -7.17 34.64 3.99
N GLN A 40 -6.94 35.82 4.58
CA GLN A 40 -6.59 37.04 3.81
C GLN A 40 -5.19 36.96 3.20
N LYS A 41 -4.30 36.12 3.75
CA LYS A 41 -2.92 35.99 3.30
C LYS A 41 -2.44 34.57 3.50
N VAL A 42 -1.89 33.96 2.44
CA VAL A 42 -1.36 32.60 2.45
C VAL A 42 0.14 32.63 2.20
N TYR A 43 0.91 31.97 3.06
CA TYR A 43 2.35 31.79 2.89
C TYR A 43 2.62 30.38 2.39
N LEU A 44 3.40 30.28 1.32
CA LEU A 44 3.85 29.01 0.77
C LEU A 44 5.25 28.70 1.28
N SER A 45 5.41 27.53 1.87
CA SER A 45 6.72 27.02 2.26
C SER A 45 7.30 26.14 1.14
N GLU A 46 8.58 26.31 0.85
CA GLU A 46 9.31 25.40 -0.04
C GLU A 46 9.57 24.02 0.60
N CYS A 47 9.43 23.94 1.91
CA CYS A 47 9.69 22.73 2.69
C CYS A 47 8.37 22.10 3.17
N PHE A 48 8.14 20.85 2.79
CA PHE A 48 6.94 20.08 3.13
C PHE A 48 7.16 19.21 4.38
N TYR A 49 7.79 19.74 5.40
CA TYR A 49 7.95 19.08 6.70
C TYR A 49 7.57 20.03 7.83
N PRO A 50 6.91 19.56 8.87
CA PRO A 50 6.54 18.17 9.17
C PRO A 50 5.29 17.70 8.45
N GLN A 51 5.22 16.41 8.16
CA GLN A 51 3.96 15.80 7.74
C GLN A 51 2.93 15.96 8.86
N PRO A 52 1.66 16.19 8.54
CA PRO A 52 0.63 16.26 9.57
C PRO A 52 0.58 14.93 10.33
N ASP A 53 0.42 14.99 11.64
CA ASP A 53 0.32 13.81 12.52
C ASP A 53 -0.87 12.92 12.14
N TYR A 54 -1.80 13.47 11.40
CA TYR A 54 -3.00 12.79 10.95
C TYR A 54 -3.54 13.38 9.66
N ILE A 55 -3.83 12.52 8.70
CA ILE A 55 -4.52 12.86 7.46
C ILE A 55 -5.94 12.30 7.52
N ASP A 56 -6.93 13.18 7.55
CA ASP A 56 -8.32 12.79 7.44
C ASP A 56 -8.70 12.53 5.97
N ILE A 57 -8.62 11.26 5.58
CA ILE A 57 -8.89 10.82 4.21
C ILE A 57 -10.31 11.12 3.77
N ASN A 58 -11.28 11.22 4.70
CA ASN A 58 -12.68 11.50 4.36
C ASN A 58 -12.86 12.89 3.76
N ARG A 59 -11.93 13.81 4.01
CA ARG A 59 -11.93 15.14 3.35
C ARG A 59 -11.54 15.09 1.88
N PHE A 60 -10.82 14.04 1.48
CA PHE A 60 -10.34 13.86 0.10
C PHE A 60 -11.24 12.89 -0.68
N ILE A 61 -11.74 11.85 -0.03
CA ILE A 61 -12.63 10.85 -0.63
C ILE A 61 -13.80 10.61 0.33
N PRO A 62 -14.80 11.50 0.32
CA PRO A 62 -15.94 11.41 1.25
C PRO A 62 -16.74 10.11 1.13
N GLU A 63 -16.71 9.48 -0.05
CA GLU A 63 -17.41 8.24 -0.36
C GLU A 63 -16.78 7.00 0.27
N CYS A 64 -15.57 7.12 0.81
CA CYS A 64 -14.82 5.98 1.35
C CYS A 64 -14.36 6.28 2.78
N ARG A 65 -14.73 5.41 3.71
CA ARG A 65 -14.16 5.42 5.07
C ARG A 65 -12.95 4.51 5.15
N PRO A 66 -11.89 4.88 5.89
CA PRO A 66 -10.79 3.96 6.16
C PRO A 66 -11.28 2.64 6.75
N PHE A 67 -10.53 1.58 6.49
CA PHE A 67 -10.82 0.27 7.06
C PHE A 67 -10.88 0.36 8.60
N ASP A 68 -11.91 -0.23 9.16
CA ASP A 68 -12.05 -0.32 10.63
C ASP A 68 -11.02 -1.32 11.19
N ILE A 69 -9.98 -0.78 11.79
CA ILE A 69 -8.84 -1.56 12.32
C ILE A 69 -9.28 -2.61 13.33
N SER A 70 -10.36 -2.39 14.06
CA SER A 70 -10.88 -3.37 15.04
C SER A 70 -11.29 -4.69 14.36
N LYS A 71 -11.61 -4.64 13.07
CA LYS A 71 -12.00 -5.80 12.25
C LYS A 71 -10.82 -6.51 11.56
N LEU A 72 -9.59 -6.02 11.75
CA LEU A 72 -8.43 -6.60 11.07
C LEU A 72 -8.22 -8.09 11.40
N GLY A 73 -8.62 -8.53 12.58
CA GLY A 73 -8.54 -9.92 13.02
C GLY A 73 -9.72 -10.81 12.59
N ASN A 74 -10.66 -10.32 11.78
CA ASN A 74 -11.78 -11.15 11.31
C ASN A 74 -11.26 -12.21 10.31
N LYS A 75 -11.56 -13.50 10.61
CA LYS A 75 -11.07 -14.67 9.88
C LYS A 75 -12.12 -15.29 8.95
N GLU A 76 -13.38 -14.96 9.11
CA GLU A 76 -14.47 -15.62 8.38
C GLU A 76 -14.36 -15.41 6.88
N LYS A 77 -14.17 -14.15 6.46
CA LYS A 77 -14.00 -13.81 5.05
C LYS A 77 -12.90 -12.75 4.90
N PRO A 78 -11.64 -13.13 5.02
CA PRO A 78 -10.56 -12.17 4.90
C PRO A 78 -10.52 -11.51 3.52
N THR A 79 -10.36 -10.19 3.51
CA THR A 79 -10.31 -9.39 2.29
C THR A 79 -8.88 -8.97 2.02
N ILE A 80 -8.31 -9.49 0.94
CA ILE A 80 -6.92 -9.27 0.58
C ILE A 80 -6.83 -8.65 -0.81
N THR A 81 -6.00 -7.63 -0.97
CA THR A 81 -5.78 -6.99 -2.27
C THR A 81 -4.31 -6.95 -2.62
N PHE A 82 -3.96 -7.46 -3.80
CA PHE A 82 -2.61 -7.37 -4.35
C PHE A 82 -2.49 -6.13 -5.24
N LEU A 83 -1.55 -5.24 -4.90
CA LEU A 83 -1.24 -4.03 -5.65
C LEU A 83 -0.11 -4.35 -6.63
N THR A 84 -0.47 -4.62 -7.89
CA THR A 84 0.48 -5.05 -8.92
C THR A 84 1.16 -3.88 -9.60
N ARG A 85 2.39 -4.10 -10.04
CA ARG A 85 3.15 -3.24 -10.95
C ARG A 85 3.66 -4.06 -12.11
N GLU A 86 3.76 -3.44 -13.29
CA GLU A 86 4.26 -4.08 -14.52
C GLU A 86 5.47 -3.31 -15.11
N ASP A 87 6.08 -2.46 -14.30
CA ASP A 87 7.32 -1.75 -14.63
C ASP A 87 8.58 -2.61 -14.35
N HIS A 88 9.67 -1.99 -14.03
CA HIS A 88 10.94 -2.67 -13.73
C HIS A 88 10.98 -3.43 -12.39
N ARG A 89 10.01 -3.22 -11.50
CA ARG A 89 9.96 -3.85 -10.17
C ARG A 89 8.88 -4.93 -10.17
N LEU A 90 9.27 -6.18 -10.26
CA LEU A 90 8.35 -7.31 -10.28
C LEU A 90 8.62 -8.25 -9.11
N TRP A 91 7.55 -8.83 -8.57
CA TRP A 91 7.62 -9.91 -7.60
C TRP A 91 7.43 -11.24 -8.31
N ILE A 92 8.54 -11.98 -8.48
CA ILE A 92 8.56 -13.25 -9.20
C ILE A 92 9.05 -14.32 -8.25
N GLN A 93 8.14 -15.20 -7.81
CA GLN A 93 8.42 -16.25 -6.82
C GLN A 93 7.90 -17.63 -7.25
N ALA A 94 7.11 -17.71 -8.31
CA ALA A 94 6.55 -18.96 -8.83
C ALA A 94 7.29 -19.43 -10.10
N GLY A 95 7.19 -20.73 -10.32
CA GLY A 95 7.70 -21.40 -11.52
C GLY A 95 9.14 -21.93 -11.40
N PRO A 96 9.46 -23.01 -12.12
CA PRO A 96 10.75 -23.69 -12.00
C PRO A 96 11.94 -22.86 -12.43
N PHE A 97 11.72 -21.87 -13.30
CA PHE A 97 12.76 -21.01 -13.85
C PHE A 97 12.81 -19.60 -13.26
N PHE A 98 12.09 -19.34 -12.16
CA PHE A 98 11.97 -17.98 -11.63
C PHE A 98 13.32 -17.32 -11.32
N LYS A 99 14.31 -18.10 -10.81
CA LYS A 99 15.67 -17.59 -10.55
C LYS A 99 16.39 -17.18 -11.82
N LYS A 100 16.23 -17.94 -12.93
CA LYS A 100 16.83 -17.62 -14.23
C LYS A 100 16.17 -16.38 -14.84
N VAL A 101 14.83 -16.30 -14.82
CA VAL A 101 14.08 -15.14 -15.31
C VAL A 101 14.46 -13.88 -14.56
N LYS A 102 14.55 -13.96 -13.22
CA LYS A 102 14.96 -12.84 -12.38
C LYS A 102 16.39 -12.39 -12.67
N LYS A 103 17.33 -13.33 -12.85
CA LYS A 103 18.72 -13.02 -13.22
C LYS A 103 18.80 -12.34 -14.59
N LEU A 104 18.08 -12.85 -15.58
CA LEU A 104 18.04 -12.27 -16.94
C LEU A 104 17.46 -10.85 -16.92
N LYS A 105 16.35 -10.64 -16.21
CA LYS A 105 15.72 -9.31 -16.10
C LYS A 105 16.64 -8.27 -15.44
N ASN A 106 17.43 -8.66 -14.46
CA ASN A 106 18.34 -7.75 -13.76
C ASN A 106 19.66 -7.52 -14.52
N SER A 107 19.90 -8.26 -15.61
CA SER A 107 21.06 -8.07 -16.45
C SER A 107 20.88 -6.82 -17.33
N HIS A 108 21.87 -5.92 -17.35
CA HIS A 108 21.88 -4.73 -18.20
C HIS A 108 21.65 -5.06 -19.68
N ARG A 109 22.15 -6.22 -20.15
CA ARG A 109 22.06 -6.68 -21.54
C ARG A 109 20.62 -6.95 -22.00
N PHE A 110 19.68 -7.22 -21.08
CA PHE A 110 18.31 -7.64 -21.40
C PHE A 110 17.23 -6.73 -20.80
N LYS A 111 17.62 -5.61 -20.22
CA LYS A 111 16.72 -4.73 -19.47
C LYS A 111 15.52 -4.23 -20.30
N ASP A 112 15.74 -3.98 -21.58
CA ASP A 112 14.75 -3.43 -22.52
C ASP A 112 14.18 -4.50 -23.48
N ASN A 113 14.48 -5.78 -23.25
CA ASN A 113 13.99 -6.85 -24.10
C ASN A 113 12.51 -7.15 -23.82
N ASN A 114 11.65 -6.89 -24.81
CA ASN A 114 10.21 -7.09 -24.71
C ASN A 114 9.80 -8.54 -24.42
N LEU A 115 10.54 -9.52 -24.92
CA LEU A 115 10.26 -10.94 -24.66
C LEU A 115 10.53 -11.29 -23.18
N ILE A 116 11.67 -10.86 -22.65
CA ILE A 116 12.02 -11.08 -21.24
C ILE A 116 11.02 -10.36 -20.33
N LYS A 117 10.57 -9.17 -20.71
CA LYS A 117 9.51 -8.46 -19.99
C LYS A 117 8.22 -9.27 -19.97
N LYS A 118 7.74 -9.76 -21.12
CA LYS A 118 6.53 -10.60 -21.20
C LYS A 118 6.64 -11.87 -20.35
N ILE A 119 7.76 -12.57 -20.42
CA ILE A 119 8.03 -13.77 -19.62
C ILE A 119 8.02 -13.41 -18.13
N SER A 120 8.65 -12.32 -17.74
CA SER A 120 8.70 -11.86 -16.35
C SER A 120 7.31 -11.52 -15.81
N LEU A 121 6.47 -10.86 -16.59
CA LEU A 121 5.09 -10.54 -16.23
C LEU A 121 4.23 -11.79 -16.11
N TYR A 122 4.43 -12.77 -16.97
CA TYR A 122 3.79 -14.07 -16.85
C TYR A 122 4.12 -14.74 -15.51
N TYR A 123 5.40 -14.79 -15.12
CA TYR A 123 5.80 -15.39 -13.85
C TYR A 123 5.38 -14.56 -12.62
N GLN A 124 5.30 -13.24 -12.71
CA GLN A 124 4.69 -12.45 -11.65
C GLN A 124 3.22 -12.83 -11.45
N ARG A 125 2.48 -12.98 -12.56
CA ARG A 125 1.07 -13.41 -12.49
C ARG A 125 0.94 -14.78 -11.84
N LEU A 126 1.79 -15.76 -12.21
CA LEU A 126 1.81 -17.07 -11.57
C LEU A 126 2.10 -16.97 -10.07
N SER A 127 3.01 -16.08 -9.65
CA SER A 127 3.29 -15.86 -8.24
C SER A 127 2.08 -15.32 -7.48
N ILE A 128 1.30 -14.44 -8.09
CA ILE A 128 0.07 -13.89 -7.49
C ILE A 128 -1.02 -14.97 -7.41
N ILE A 129 -1.17 -15.77 -8.45
CA ILE A 129 -2.13 -16.90 -8.46
C ILE A 129 -1.75 -17.91 -7.37
N GLN A 130 -0.49 -18.26 -7.26
CA GLN A 130 -0.03 -19.19 -6.23
C GLN A 130 -0.18 -18.60 -4.82
N LEU A 131 0.03 -17.29 -4.63
CA LEU A 131 -0.26 -16.62 -3.37
C LEU A 131 -1.74 -16.79 -2.99
N TYR A 132 -2.66 -16.55 -3.93
CA TYR A 132 -4.08 -16.77 -3.71
C TYR A 132 -4.39 -18.21 -3.33
N GLN A 133 -3.86 -19.20 -4.06
CA GLN A 133 -4.08 -20.61 -3.79
C GLN A 133 -3.59 -21.04 -2.41
N GLU A 134 -2.42 -20.55 -1.97
CA GLU A 134 -1.91 -20.82 -0.63
C GLU A 134 -2.74 -20.14 0.47
N LEU A 135 -3.26 -18.95 0.20
CA LEU A 135 -4.17 -18.27 1.13
C LEU A 135 -5.51 -18.98 1.23
N GLN A 136 -6.04 -19.49 0.12
CA GLN A 136 -7.30 -20.23 0.07
C GLN A 136 -7.26 -21.53 0.90
N LYS A 137 -6.09 -22.18 1.00
CA LYS A 137 -5.92 -23.35 1.89
C LYS A 137 -6.09 -23.00 3.37
N ILE A 138 -5.79 -21.76 3.76
CA ILE A 138 -5.84 -21.29 5.14
C ILE A 138 -7.16 -20.59 5.43
N PHE A 139 -7.66 -19.85 4.46
CA PHE A 139 -8.89 -19.07 4.49
C PHE A 139 -9.75 -19.45 3.27
N PRO A 140 -10.59 -20.48 3.35
CA PRO A 140 -11.36 -20.98 2.21
C PRO A 140 -12.21 -19.91 1.52
N ASP A 141 -12.77 -18.97 2.30
CA ASP A 141 -13.64 -17.89 1.81
C ASP A 141 -12.91 -16.56 1.58
N VAL A 142 -11.58 -16.61 1.35
CA VAL A 142 -10.78 -15.40 1.12
C VAL A 142 -11.30 -14.63 -0.10
N ASP A 143 -11.61 -13.36 0.10
CA ASP A 143 -11.94 -12.42 -0.98
C ASP A 143 -10.65 -11.76 -1.48
N PHE A 144 -10.14 -12.24 -2.61
CA PHE A 144 -8.87 -11.80 -3.17
C PHE A 144 -9.07 -10.96 -4.43
N ALA A 145 -8.42 -9.80 -4.48
CA ALA A 145 -8.44 -8.92 -5.63
C ALA A 145 -7.03 -8.52 -6.08
N VAL A 146 -6.89 -8.17 -7.35
CA VAL A 146 -5.67 -7.60 -7.93
C VAL A 146 -5.99 -6.22 -8.51
N MET A 147 -5.19 -5.22 -8.16
CA MET A 147 -5.33 -3.83 -8.61
C MET A 147 -4.03 -3.31 -9.21
N GLY A 148 -4.12 -2.32 -10.09
CA GLY A 148 -2.97 -1.65 -10.69
C GLY A 148 -3.28 -1.00 -12.03
N THR A 149 -2.34 -0.20 -12.52
CA THR A 149 -2.49 0.60 -13.76
C THR A 149 -2.09 -0.16 -15.03
N ALA A 150 -1.64 -1.40 -14.94
CA ALA A 150 -1.28 -2.19 -16.10
C ALA A 150 -1.98 -3.56 -16.06
N LYS A 151 -2.37 -4.07 -17.22
CA LYS A 151 -3.23 -5.26 -17.34
C LYS A 151 -2.68 -6.25 -18.36
N THR A 152 -1.56 -6.89 -18.02
CA THR A 152 -1.00 -7.98 -18.85
C THR A 152 -1.56 -9.33 -18.40
N GLY A 153 -2.17 -10.08 -19.34
CA GLY A 153 -2.78 -11.37 -19.10
C GLY A 153 -4.02 -11.33 -18.19
N THR A 154 -4.62 -12.49 -17.94
CA THR A 154 -5.86 -12.66 -17.17
C THR A 154 -5.62 -13.45 -15.90
N PHE A 155 -6.45 -13.26 -14.89
CA PHE A 155 -6.51 -14.07 -13.68
C PHE A 155 -7.67 -15.06 -13.70
N PRO A 156 -7.63 -16.15 -12.90
CA PRO A 156 -8.79 -17.02 -12.67
C PRO A 156 -10.00 -16.22 -12.16
N LYS A 157 -11.21 -16.75 -12.38
CA LYS A 157 -12.49 -16.08 -12.04
C LYS A 157 -12.64 -15.78 -10.55
N GLU A 158 -12.00 -16.57 -9.72
CA GLU A 158 -12.01 -16.47 -8.27
C GLU A 158 -11.21 -15.26 -7.77
N ILE A 159 -10.31 -14.74 -8.59
CA ILE A 159 -9.52 -13.54 -8.32
C ILE A 159 -10.20 -12.34 -8.97
N LYS A 160 -10.64 -11.38 -8.18
CA LYS A 160 -11.23 -10.14 -8.70
C LYS A 160 -10.15 -9.28 -9.39
N ASP A 161 -10.19 -9.24 -10.72
CA ASP A 161 -9.25 -8.42 -11.51
C ASP A 161 -9.77 -7.00 -11.68
N LEU A 162 -9.30 -6.09 -10.83
CA LEU A 162 -9.64 -4.66 -10.83
C LEU A 162 -8.56 -3.81 -11.52
N ARG A 163 -7.63 -4.42 -12.25
CA ARG A 163 -6.59 -3.67 -12.98
C ARG A 163 -7.18 -2.88 -14.12
N ASN A 164 -6.73 -1.64 -14.28
CA ASN A 164 -7.13 -0.78 -15.40
C ASN A 164 -5.90 -0.01 -15.93
N PRO A 165 -5.51 -0.18 -17.22
CA PRO A 165 -4.38 0.53 -17.80
C PRO A 165 -4.63 2.03 -18.03
N LYS A 166 -5.88 2.44 -18.04
CA LYS A 166 -6.31 3.83 -18.23
C LYS A 166 -7.35 4.19 -17.16
N PRO A 167 -6.93 4.31 -15.88
CA PRO A 167 -7.87 4.63 -14.82
C PRO A 167 -8.51 6.00 -15.06
N ASN A 168 -9.78 6.09 -14.75
CA ASN A 168 -10.56 7.31 -14.67
C ASN A 168 -11.09 7.48 -13.24
N LYS A 169 -11.82 8.55 -12.97
CA LYS A 169 -12.40 8.84 -11.65
C LYS A 169 -13.23 7.67 -11.08
N GLU A 170 -14.03 7.02 -11.93
CA GLU A 170 -14.86 5.88 -11.51
C GLU A 170 -14.00 4.68 -11.10
N THR A 171 -12.95 4.39 -11.88
CA THR A 171 -11.99 3.32 -11.56
C THR A 171 -11.26 3.62 -10.24
N GLU A 172 -10.82 4.85 -10.04
CA GLU A 172 -10.14 5.26 -8.80
C GLU A 172 -11.07 5.17 -7.60
N LEU A 173 -12.33 5.57 -7.75
CA LEU A 173 -13.34 5.41 -6.71
C LEU A 173 -13.63 3.93 -6.40
N GLN A 174 -13.72 3.08 -7.43
CA GLN A 174 -13.86 1.63 -7.25
C GLN A 174 -12.66 1.06 -6.49
N TRP A 175 -11.45 1.49 -6.82
CA TRP A 175 -10.24 1.10 -6.10
C TRP A 175 -10.24 1.58 -4.65
N ALA A 176 -10.63 2.82 -4.40
CA ALA A 176 -10.75 3.37 -3.06
C ALA A 176 -11.76 2.59 -2.22
N LYS A 177 -12.94 2.29 -2.76
CA LYS A 177 -13.97 1.44 -2.12
C LYS A 177 -13.46 0.04 -1.83
N ARG A 178 -12.72 -0.57 -2.76
CA ARG A 178 -12.10 -1.89 -2.52
C ARG A 178 -11.08 -1.82 -1.39
N LEU A 179 -10.22 -0.83 -1.39
CA LEU A 179 -9.16 -0.68 -0.38
C LEU A 179 -9.74 -0.39 1.00
N SER A 180 -10.80 0.39 1.10
CA SER A 180 -11.47 0.65 2.38
C SER A 180 -12.10 -0.61 3.02
N GLN A 181 -12.28 -1.66 2.23
CA GLN A 181 -12.75 -2.98 2.69
C GLN A 181 -11.61 -3.99 2.86
N THR A 182 -10.40 -3.63 2.46
CA THR A 182 -9.24 -4.54 2.43
C THR A 182 -8.60 -4.65 3.80
N GLN A 183 -8.58 -5.85 4.39
CA GLN A 183 -7.86 -6.12 5.61
C GLN A 183 -6.35 -6.05 5.41
N VAL A 184 -5.83 -6.75 4.39
CA VAL A 184 -4.41 -6.77 4.09
C VAL A 184 -4.18 -6.42 2.63
N ALA A 185 -3.46 -5.33 2.39
CA ALA A 185 -2.96 -4.99 1.06
C ALA A 185 -1.51 -5.44 0.94
N ILE A 186 -1.20 -6.22 -0.09
CA ILE A 186 0.17 -6.65 -0.39
C ILE A 186 0.56 -6.15 -1.76
N GLY A 187 1.77 -5.62 -1.91
CA GLY A 187 2.22 -5.14 -3.20
C GLY A 187 3.62 -4.59 -3.22
N ILE A 188 4.09 -4.30 -4.43
CA ILE A 188 5.43 -3.78 -4.62
C ILE A 188 5.44 -2.30 -4.23
N HIS A 189 6.37 -1.96 -3.35
CA HIS A 189 6.53 -0.60 -2.84
C HIS A 189 6.71 0.44 -3.97
N GLY A 190 5.99 1.54 -3.86
CA GLY A 190 6.04 2.66 -4.79
C GLY A 190 4.99 3.73 -4.46
N SER A 191 5.06 4.87 -5.14
CA SER A 191 4.17 6.02 -4.92
C SER A 191 2.67 5.72 -5.02
N ASN A 192 2.29 4.77 -5.86
CA ASN A 192 0.90 4.31 -6.00
C ASN A 192 0.35 3.56 -4.77
N VAL A 193 1.14 3.36 -3.73
CA VAL A 193 0.73 2.70 -2.49
C VAL A 193 0.62 3.69 -1.32
N ILE A 194 1.17 4.91 -1.45
CA ILE A 194 1.27 5.87 -0.34
C ILE A 194 -0.12 6.39 0.07
N LEU A 195 -0.84 7.06 -0.84
CA LEU A 195 -2.18 7.56 -0.54
C LEU A 195 -3.19 6.44 -0.27
N PRO A 196 -3.25 5.36 -1.10
CA PRO A 196 -4.08 4.21 -0.79
C PRO A 196 -3.82 3.59 0.58
N SER A 197 -2.62 3.73 1.15
CA SER A 197 -2.30 3.18 2.47
C SER A 197 -3.13 3.76 3.61
N LEU A 198 -3.78 4.89 3.41
CA LEU A 198 -4.73 5.48 4.36
C LEU A 198 -6.07 4.74 4.40
N LEU A 199 -6.41 3.93 3.40
CA LEU A 199 -7.71 3.29 3.29
C LEU A 199 -7.74 1.88 3.86
N TYR A 200 -6.71 1.06 3.67
CA TYR A 200 -6.73 -0.35 4.05
C TYR A 200 -6.18 -0.63 5.45
N GLY A 201 -6.50 -1.82 5.97
CA GLY A 201 -6.17 -2.21 7.35
C GLY A 201 -4.68 -2.37 7.60
N SER A 202 -4.00 -3.21 6.83
CA SER A 202 -2.58 -3.54 7.04
C SER A 202 -1.83 -3.66 5.72
N PRO A 203 -0.71 -2.96 5.54
CA PRO A 203 0.16 -3.10 4.37
C PRO A 203 1.22 -4.19 4.55
N ILE A 204 1.44 -4.97 3.50
CA ILE A 204 2.67 -5.74 3.29
C ILE A 204 3.36 -5.18 2.05
N LYS A 205 4.47 -4.47 2.26
CA LYS A 205 5.21 -3.80 1.19
C LYS A 205 6.41 -4.62 0.78
N LEU A 206 6.42 -5.06 -0.47
CA LEU A 206 7.52 -5.78 -1.09
C LEU A 206 8.55 -4.77 -1.59
N GLN A 207 9.67 -4.64 -0.90
CA GLN A 207 10.71 -3.64 -1.19
C GLN A 207 11.89 -4.25 -1.94
N HIS A 208 12.29 -3.55 -3.02
CA HIS A 208 13.52 -3.86 -3.73
C HIS A 208 14.64 -3.04 -3.15
N ASN A 209 15.50 -3.36 -2.43
CA ASN A 209 16.47 -2.62 -1.62
C ASN A 209 15.80 -1.95 -0.40
N PHE A 210 16.24 -2.38 0.74
CA PHE A 210 15.74 -1.86 2.00
C PHE A 210 16.13 -0.38 2.18
N GLN A 211 15.11 0.49 2.16
CA GLN A 211 15.29 1.93 2.35
C GLN A 211 14.54 2.38 3.62
N PRO A 212 15.20 2.51 4.76
CA PRO A 212 14.54 2.89 6.03
C PRO A 212 13.76 4.19 5.95
N LYS A 213 14.27 5.18 5.20
CA LYS A 213 13.59 6.48 4.99
C LYS A 213 12.18 6.32 4.38
N SER A 214 12.01 5.40 3.43
CA SER A 214 10.72 5.13 2.82
C SER A 214 9.75 4.43 3.78
N ILE A 215 10.26 3.65 4.73
CA ILE A 215 9.44 3.00 5.75
C ILE A 215 8.83 4.05 6.68
N ILE A 216 9.64 4.95 7.20
CA ILE A 216 9.20 6.03 8.11
C ILE A 216 8.16 6.91 7.41
N GLN A 217 8.40 7.31 6.17
CA GLN A 217 7.49 8.12 5.38
C GLN A 217 6.10 7.48 5.23
N ASP A 218 6.05 6.16 5.13
CA ASP A 218 4.80 5.42 4.97
C ASP A 218 4.04 5.24 6.29
N LEU A 219 4.74 5.22 7.42
CA LEU A 219 4.16 4.96 8.73
C LEU A 219 3.55 6.21 9.37
N LEU A 220 4.27 7.32 9.32
CA LEU A 220 3.91 8.56 10.02
C LEU A 220 2.51 9.10 9.68
N PRO A 221 2.04 9.10 8.42
CA PRO A 221 0.72 9.62 8.09
C PRO A 221 -0.44 8.75 8.55
N ASN A 222 -0.17 7.50 8.90
CA ASN A 222 -1.21 6.47 9.05
C ASN A 222 -1.43 6.02 10.48
N GLU A 223 -0.48 6.29 11.38
CA GLU A 223 -0.54 5.70 12.71
C GLU A 223 0.00 6.64 13.78
N LYS A 224 -0.86 7.00 14.73
CA LYS A 224 -0.49 7.81 15.88
C LYS A 224 0.26 7.01 16.95
N GLU A 225 -0.04 5.73 17.04
CA GLU A 225 0.55 4.83 18.02
C GLU A 225 1.68 4.02 17.38
N PRO A 226 2.96 4.30 17.72
CA PRO A 226 4.11 3.63 17.10
C PRO A 226 4.09 2.11 17.24
N ARG A 227 3.54 1.58 18.31
CA ARG A 227 3.40 0.12 18.53
C ARG A 227 2.43 -0.48 17.52
N MET A 228 1.33 0.24 17.22
CA MET A 228 0.38 -0.19 16.19
C MET A 228 1.01 -0.19 14.81
N ALA A 229 1.88 0.77 14.51
CA ALA A 229 2.64 0.77 13.29
C ALA A 229 3.47 -0.51 13.14
N LEU A 230 4.17 -0.94 14.17
CA LEU A 230 4.95 -2.19 14.16
C LEU A 230 4.08 -3.45 13.98
N VAL A 231 2.86 -3.44 14.51
CA VAL A 231 1.94 -4.57 14.38
C VAL A 231 1.32 -4.66 12.99
N ARG A 232 0.89 -3.53 12.45
CA ARG A 232 0.13 -3.47 11.18
C ARG A 232 1.04 -3.53 9.96
N TYR A 233 2.17 -2.85 9.97
CA TYR A 233 3.02 -2.68 8.79
C TYR A 233 4.07 -3.78 8.68
N ARG A 234 4.19 -4.38 7.50
CA ARG A 234 5.23 -5.36 7.18
C ARG A 234 5.99 -4.90 5.94
N HIS A 235 7.29 -4.93 6.06
CA HIS A 235 8.20 -4.64 4.95
C HIS A 235 9.00 -5.90 4.65
N LEU A 236 8.77 -6.47 3.48
CA LEU A 236 9.41 -7.70 3.04
C LEU A 236 10.30 -7.39 1.82
N PRO A 237 11.47 -8.01 1.71
CA PRO A 237 12.23 -7.97 0.47
C PRO A 237 11.41 -8.52 -0.70
N THR A 238 11.60 -7.99 -1.92
CA THR A 238 10.99 -8.58 -3.13
C THR A 238 11.45 -10.01 -3.39
N GLU A 239 12.49 -10.47 -2.72
CA GLU A 239 13.02 -11.84 -2.70
C GLU A 239 12.20 -12.77 -1.82
N SER A 240 11.34 -12.24 -0.96
CA SER A 240 10.53 -13.05 -0.05
C SER A 240 9.65 -14.04 -0.80
N SER A 241 9.68 -15.28 -0.33
CA SER A 241 8.90 -16.36 -0.93
C SER A 241 7.40 -16.15 -0.75
N ILE A 242 6.60 -16.85 -1.55
CA ILE A 242 5.13 -16.90 -1.38
C ILE A 242 4.77 -17.36 0.02
N PHE A 243 5.48 -18.39 0.53
CA PHE A 243 5.29 -18.87 1.90
C PHE A 243 5.49 -17.77 2.95
N THR A 244 6.56 -16.96 2.81
CA THR A 244 6.81 -15.82 3.69
C THR A 244 5.68 -14.79 3.64
N ALA A 245 5.19 -14.45 2.44
CA ALA A 245 4.07 -13.54 2.27
C ALA A 245 2.79 -14.08 2.94
N VAL A 246 2.46 -15.35 2.70
CA VAL A 246 1.30 -16.04 3.31
C VAL A 246 1.39 -16.04 4.84
N LYS A 247 2.55 -16.38 5.42
CA LYS A 247 2.75 -16.38 6.87
C LYS A 247 2.59 -14.99 7.49
N ASN A 248 3.03 -13.95 6.79
CA ASN A 248 2.82 -12.57 7.27
C ASN A 248 1.35 -12.17 7.23
N ILE A 249 0.62 -12.49 6.15
CA ILE A 249 -0.83 -12.26 6.05
C ILE A 249 -1.56 -13.02 7.16
N GLN A 250 -1.27 -14.31 7.32
CA GLN A 250 -1.85 -15.16 8.35
C GLN A 250 -1.57 -14.62 9.76
N SER A 251 -0.34 -14.18 10.02
CA SER A 251 0.05 -13.60 11.31
C SER A 251 -0.72 -12.33 11.62
N ILE A 252 -0.88 -11.44 10.64
CA ILE A 252 -1.66 -10.21 10.81
C ILE A 252 -3.10 -10.57 11.21
N ILE A 253 -3.78 -11.40 10.42
CA ILE A 253 -5.19 -11.73 10.63
C ILE A 253 -5.39 -12.51 11.92
N ASN A 254 -4.55 -13.52 12.19
CA ASN A 254 -4.74 -14.43 13.33
C ASN A 254 -4.37 -13.83 14.69
N ASN A 255 -3.36 -12.95 14.72
CA ASN A 255 -2.80 -12.45 15.96
C ASN A 255 -3.15 -10.98 16.26
N PHE A 256 -3.80 -10.28 15.32
CA PHE A 256 -4.06 -8.86 15.47
C PHE A 256 -4.84 -8.54 16.74
N SER A 257 -5.97 -9.21 16.97
CA SER A 257 -6.83 -8.94 18.13
C SER A 257 -6.08 -9.05 19.45
N LYS A 258 -5.20 -10.06 19.58
CA LYS A 258 -4.36 -10.27 20.76
C LYS A 258 -3.35 -9.14 20.94
N THR A 259 -2.66 -8.76 19.88
CA THR A 259 -1.65 -7.69 19.92
C THR A 259 -2.32 -6.32 20.10
N TYR A 260 -3.46 -6.10 19.45
CA TYR A 260 -4.23 -4.86 19.58
C TYR A 260 -4.72 -4.63 21.00
N SER A 261 -5.14 -5.68 21.70
CA SER A 261 -5.53 -5.57 23.10
C SER A 261 -4.37 -5.12 24.02
N TRP A 262 -3.15 -5.46 23.68
CA TRP A 262 -1.96 -5.02 24.42
C TRP A 262 -1.62 -3.55 24.19
N THR A 263 -1.85 -3.05 22.95
CA THR A 263 -1.58 -1.63 22.64
C THR A 263 -2.62 -0.69 23.20
N LYS A 264 -3.85 -1.17 23.46
CA LYS A 264 -4.93 -0.38 24.07
C LYS A 264 -4.86 -0.28 25.59
N LYS A 265 -4.05 -1.11 26.24
CA LYS A 265 -3.91 -1.02 27.70
C LYS A 265 -3.01 0.16 28.04
N ASP A 266 -3.63 1.31 28.35
CA ASP A 266 -2.97 2.50 28.89
C ASP A 266 -2.26 2.26 30.23
N GLN A 267 -2.48 1.10 30.84
CA GLN A 267 -1.90 0.71 32.12
C GLN A 267 -0.37 0.71 32.16
N TYR A 268 0.30 0.57 31.02
CA TYR A 268 1.76 0.64 30.98
C TYR A 268 2.32 2.06 31.09
N TYR A 269 1.57 3.07 30.69
CA TYR A 269 2.02 4.48 30.78
C TYR A 269 1.90 5.06 32.19
N ASP A 270 0.96 4.57 32.99
CA ASP A 270 0.81 5.01 34.36
C ASP A 270 1.89 4.43 35.31
N LEU A 271 2.59 3.40 34.89
CA LEU A 271 3.67 2.78 35.65
C LEU A 271 5.07 3.37 35.36
N ASP A 272 5.24 4.16 34.30
CA ASP A 272 6.50 4.81 34.01
C ASP A 272 6.53 6.21 34.65
N PRO A 273 7.32 6.42 35.72
CA PRO A 273 7.41 7.72 36.39
C PRO A 273 7.92 8.84 35.47
N ARG A 274 8.58 8.50 34.34
CA ARG A 274 9.07 9.45 33.33
C ARG A 274 7.93 10.06 32.52
N HIS A 275 6.81 9.35 32.38
CA HIS A 275 5.64 9.86 31.64
C HIS A 275 5.00 11.09 32.31
N LYS A 276 5.14 11.23 33.63
CA LYS A 276 4.66 12.40 34.37
C LYS A 276 5.48 13.68 34.10
N LEU A 277 6.71 13.55 33.59
CA LEU A 277 7.59 14.68 33.27
C LEU A 277 7.23 15.37 31.95
N TYR A 278 6.47 14.74 31.06
CA TYR A 278 6.08 15.32 29.76
C TYR A 278 4.67 15.92 29.76
N LYS A 279 3.96 15.91 30.87
CA LYS A 279 2.62 16.51 31.01
C LYS A 279 2.66 17.93 31.62
N LYS A 280 3.82 18.59 31.61
CA LYS A 280 3.94 20.01 32.02
C LYS A 280 4.09 20.93 30.82
#